data_503e4f516a446de77d950b11b671568d
#
_entry.id   503e4f516a446de77d950b11b671568d
#
_cell.length_a   1.000
_cell.length_b   1.000
_cell.length_c   1.000
_cell.angle_alpha   90.00
_cell.angle_beta   90.00
_cell.angle_gamma   90.00
#
_symmetry.space_group_name_H-M   'P 1'
#
loop_
_entity.id
_entity.type
_entity.pdbx_description
1 polymer ?
#
loop_
_entity_poly.entity_id
_entity_poly.type
_entity_poly.pdbx_seq_one_letter_code
_entity_poly.pdbx_strand_id
1 'polypeptide(L)'
;MTLSEITKHSPAIDWGLFVDHLLPSTAPHPSHIVVTSPHYIGNLTELIQSEPSRNIQAFLMWRAIHTYANALSEPIREPIRQMNAKLVGADPKSIKPRWDVCLDEVDNSIGFLVGRYYVLEKFGGDAKKYTDEFVKSIKDIFVKRLPELSWIDDKTRERAIEKVDKLIQKIGYPDSSPNVMSPLSLLEYYSDLELKEDDYFGNYLHSRQWAINEEWSQVGKAPEKKKWLMNPQEVNAYYNPSFNEIVFPAGILQNPFFGSNYPDYLNYGGIGAVVGHELTHGFDNNGRQFDADGKLVEWWTNETSTQFDEKAECFIKQYSKFTVIDEKGDALHVKGKLTLGENLADNGGLREAYLAWKQQYDSDKENKKYNNVRLPGLDDLSPEQLFFINYGRIWCNKATPAQAKKGVLTDEHSPPKWRVNGAIQNSVDFANVFKCPAGSPMNPVHKCELW
;
A
#
# COMPACT_ATOMS: atom_id res chain seq x y z
N MET A 1 11.94 15.01 16.37
CA MET A 1 12.09 16.43 16.77
C MET A 1 11.23 16.71 17.98
N THR A 2 11.66 17.56 18.87
CA THR A 2 10.81 18.15 19.92
C THR A 2 9.89 19.21 19.30
N LEU A 3 8.81 19.59 19.99
CA LEU A 3 7.94 20.71 19.54
C LEU A 3 8.72 22.02 19.35
N SER A 4 9.69 22.28 20.23
CA SER A 4 10.57 23.46 20.10
C SER A 4 11.44 23.42 18.84
N GLU A 5 11.93 22.27 18.45
CA GLU A 5 12.72 22.10 17.21
C GLU A 5 11.85 22.27 15.97
N ILE A 6 10.63 21.71 15.96
CA ILE A 6 9.68 21.89 14.86
C ILE A 6 9.32 23.37 14.71
N THR A 7 9.05 24.07 15.81
CA THR A 7 8.74 25.50 15.80
C THR A 7 9.89 26.33 15.24
N LYS A 8 11.16 25.94 15.46
CA LYS A 8 12.31 26.62 14.83
C LYS A 8 12.35 26.37 13.30
N HIS A 9 11.99 25.20 12.84
CA HIS A 9 11.93 24.88 11.41
C HIS A 9 10.72 25.51 10.71
N SER A 10 9.64 25.74 11.44
CA SER A 10 8.36 26.24 10.92
C SER A 10 7.73 27.25 11.88
N PRO A 11 8.29 28.47 12.00
CA PRO A 11 7.81 29.48 12.93
C PRO A 11 6.47 30.11 12.51
N ALA A 12 5.96 29.82 11.32
CA ALA A 12 4.67 30.33 10.85
C ALA A 12 3.47 29.58 11.46
N ILE A 13 3.71 28.44 12.12
CA ILE A 13 2.66 27.58 12.70
C ILE A 13 2.94 27.43 14.20
N ASP A 14 1.92 27.67 15.02
CA ASP A 14 1.98 27.33 16.44
C ASP A 14 1.72 25.82 16.61
N TRP A 15 2.82 25.06 16.59
CA TRP A 15 2.78 23.59 16.71
C TRP A 15 2.29 23.12 18.07
N GLY A 16 2.50 23.90 19.13
CA GLY A 16 1.96 23.61 20.45
C GLY A 16 0.43 23.64 20.42
N LEU A 17 -0.13 24.76 19.97
CA LEU A 17 -1.57 24.94 19.82
C LEU A 17 -2.19 23.89 18.87
N PHE A 18 -1.50 23.53 17.77
CA PHE A 18 -1.95 22.51 16.83
C PHE A 18 -2.08 21.14 17.51
N VAL A 19 -1.06 20.73 18.24
CA VAL A 19 -1.05 19.45 18.97
C VAL A 19 -2.09 19.46 20.09
N ASP A 20 -2.22 20.55 20.85
CA ASP A 20 -3.20 20.71 21.92
C ASP A 20 -4.65 20.54 21.46
N HIS A 21 -4.96 21.00 20.23
CA HIS A 21 -6.32 20.84 19.66
C HIS A 21 -6.63 19.42 19.18
N LEU A 22 -5.62 18.63 18.90
CA LEU A 22 -5.80 17.26 18.42
C LEU A 22 -5.75 16.23 19.54
N LEU A 23 -4.99 16.52 20.61
CA LEU A 23 -4.85 15.59 21.74
C LEU A 23 -6.14 15.58 22.58
N PRO A 24 -6.67 14.39 22.89
CA PRO A 24 -7.67 14.26 23.96
C PRO A 24 -7.11 14.79 25.28
N SER A 25 -7.95 15.41 26.11
CA SER A 25 -7.54 15.98 27.41
C SER A 25 -6.87 14.99 28.38
N THR A 26 -7.03 13.70 28.14
CA THR A 26 -6.42 12.61 28.91
C THR A 26 -5.10 12.11 28.36
N ALA A 27 -4.70 12.53 27.15
CA ALA A 27 -3.46 12.08 26.52
C ALA A 27 -2.26 12.93 26.98
N PRO A 28 -1.09 12.33 27.22
CA PRO A 28 0.11 13.07 27.58
C PRO A 28 0.65 13.82 26.36
N HIS A 29 1.23 15.02 26.58
CA HIS A 29 1.95 15.72 25.53
C HIS A 29 3.17 14.91 25.08
N PRO A 30 3.37 14.70 23.76
CA PRO A 30 4.52 13.99 23.26
C PRO A 30 5.79 14.85 23.43
N SER A 31 6.84 14.26 23.99
CA SER A 31 8.14 14.92 24.13
C SER A 31 8.86 15.07 22.78
N HIS A 32 8.60 14.13 21.86
CA HIS A 32 9.18 14.06 20.52
C HIS A 32 8.10 13.67 19.50
N ILE A 33 8.23 14.18 18.30
CA ILE A 33 7.38 13.87 17.14
C ILE A 33 8.28 13.40 16.00
N VAL A 34 7.88 12.35 15.29
CA VAL A 34 8.54 11.91 14.07
C VAL A 34 8.11 12.82 12.92
N VAL A 35 9.07 13.46 12.27
CA VAL A 35 8.83 14.30 11.09
C VAL A 35 9.47 13.61 9.89
N THR A 36 8.66 13.03 9.05
CA THR A 36 9.11 12.27 7.86
C THR A 36 9.60 13.16 6.72
N SER A 37 9.14 14.41 6.67
CA SER A 37 9.45 15.37 5.59
C SER A 37 9.81 16.76 6.13
N PRO A 38 11.00 16.95 6.75
CA PRO A 38 11.40 18.25 7.30
C PRO A 38 11.43 19.37 6.26
N HIS A 39 11.87 19.09 5.03
CA HIS A 39 11.89 20.06 3.93
C HIS A 39 10.49 20.55 3.55
N TYR A 40 9.47 19.67 3.60
CA TYR A 40 8.08 20.07 3.36
C TYR A 40 7.62 21.13 4.37
N ILE A 41 7.92 20.93 5.66
CA ILE A 41 7.56 21.86 6.74
C ILE A 41 8.26 23.21 6.55
N GLY A 42 9.54 23.21 6.13
CA GLY A 42 10.27 24.44 5.79
C GLY A 42 9.64 25.20 4.62
N ASN A 43 9.39 24.50 3.51
CA ASN A 43 8.76 25.09 2.32
C ASN A 43 7.35 25.62 2.60
N LEU A 44 6.57 24.90 3.44
CA LEU A 44 5.25 25.34 3.88
C LEU A 44 5.32 26.66 4.67
N THR A 45 6.33 26.81 5.53
CA THR A 45 6.58 28.05 6.25
C THR A 45 6.87 29.21 5.31
N GLU A 46 7.77 29.03 4.35
CA GLU A 46 8.09 30.04 3.34
C GLU A 46 6.84 30.45 2.55
N LEU A 47 6.02 29.50 2.15
CA LEU A 47 4.77 29.75 1.45
C LEU A 47 3.81 30.57 2.31
N ILE A 48 3.58 30.20 3.57
CA ILE A 48 2.69 30.92 4.49
C ILE A 48 3.19 32.36 4.73
N GLN A 49 4.50 32.54 4.85
CA GLN A 49 5.09 33.87 5.09
C GLN A 49 5.09 34.76 3.84
N SER A 50 5.16 34.18 2.65
CA SER A 50 5.15 34.91 1.38
C SER A 50 3.75 35.33 0.92
N GLU A 51 2.69 34.61 1.35
CA GLU A 51 1.33 34.86 0.92
C GLU A 51 0.59 35.86 1.84
N PRO A 52 -0.23 36.75 1.27
CA PRO A 52 -1.10 37.61 2.07
C PRO A 52 -2.05 36.78 2.95
N SER A 53 -2.22 37.18 4.21
CA SER A 53 -3.12 36.48 5.17
C SER A 53 -4.54 36.23 4.62
N ARG A 54 -5.04 37.18 3.80
CA ARG A 54 -6.35 37.00 3.12
C ARG A 54 -6.37 35.79 2.19
N ASN A 55 -5.29 35.54 1.46
CA ASN A 55 -5.21 34.38 0.55
C ASN A 55 -5.17 33.07 1.34
N ILE A 56 -4.40 33.02 2.42
CA ILE A 56 -4.31 31.88 3.33
C ILE A 56 -5.69 31.60 3.95
N GLN A 57 -6.36 32.63 4.46
CA GLN A 57 -7.71 32.50 5.03
C GLN A 57 -8.70 31.95 3.98
N ALA A 58 -8.71 32.52 2.77
CA ALA A 58 -9.57 32.05 1.69
C ALA A 58 -9.28 30.59 1.31
N PHE A 59 -7.99 30.20 1.27
CA PHE A 59 -7.58 28.82 1.00
C PHE A 59 -8.05 27.88 2.09
N LEU A 60 -7.90 28.22 3.36
CA LEU A 60 -8.36 27.38 4.49
C LEU A 60 -9.88 27.22 4.48
N MET A 61 -10.63 28.30 4.21
CA MET A 61 -12.09 28.23 4.05
C MET A 61 -12.49 27.34 2.87
N TRP A 62 -11.81 27.49 1.73
CA TRP A 62 -12.05 26.61 0.57
C TRP A 62 -11.74 25.15 0.90
N ARG A 63 -10.63 24.87 1.61
CA ARG A 63 -10.27 23.52 2.05
C ARG A 63 -11.35 22.91 2.95
N ALA A 64 -11.88 23.68 3.89
CA ALA A 64 -12.98 23.22 4.76
C ALA A 64 -14.23 22.86 3.93
N ILE A 65 -14.68 23.74 3.04
CA ILE A 65 -15.82 23.48 2.15
C ILE A 65 -15.57 22.24 1.28
N HIS A 66 -14.37 22.14 0.69
CA HIS A 66 -14.00 21.01 -0.16
C HIS A 66 -14.01 19.67 0.60
N THR A 67 -13.50 19.66 1.84
CA THR A 67 -13.47 18.46 2.70
C THR A 67 -14.90 17.96 3.01
N TYR A 68 -15.82 18.88 3.25
CA TYR A 68 -17.21 18.54 3.61
C TYR A 68 -18.17 18.49 2.41
N ALA A 69 -17.68 18.70 1.21
CA ALA A 69 -18.50 18.87 0.01
C ALA A 69 -19.50 17.72 -0.24
N ASN A 70 -19.09 16.48 -0.01
CA ASN A 70 -19.96 15.31 -0.23
C ASN A 70 -21.20 15.30 0.66
N ALA A 71 -21.14 15.95 1.82
CA ALA A 71 -22.25 16.07 2.75
C ALA A 71 -23.08 17.34 2.53
N LEU A 72 -22.69 18.22 1.60
CA LEU A 72 -23.40 19.47 1.31
C LEU A 72 -24.39 19.33 0.16
N SER A 73 -25.18 20.39 -0.08
CA SER A 73 -26.19 20.41 -1.15
C SER A 73 -25.57 20.40 -2.54
N GLU A 74 -26.34 19.98 -3.56
CA GLU A 74 -25.88 19.83 -4.93
C GLU A 74 -25.24 21.10 -5.53
N PRO A 75 -25.77 22.33 -5.31
CA PRO A 75 -25.13 23.55 -5.82
C PRO A 75 -23.69 23.76 -5.34
N ILE A 76 -23.33 23.22 -4.17
CA ILE A 76 -21.96 23.29 -3.61
C ILE A 76 -21.11 22.12 -4.13
N ARG A 77 -21.70 20.94 -4.26
CA ARG A 77 -21.00 19.74 -4.76
C ARG A 77 -20.66 19.81 -6.24
N GLU A 78 -21.57 20.38 -7.05
CA GLU A 78 -21.42 20.39 -8.51
C GLU A 78 -20.10 21.00 -9.02
N PRO A 79 -19.66 22.19 -8.57
CA PRO A 79 -18.38 22.76 -9.00
C PRO A 79 -17.19 21.87 -8.64
N ILE A 80 -17.21 21.23 -7.47
CA ILE A 80 -16.13 20.35 -7.01
C ILE A 80 -16.12 19.06 -7.83
N ARG A 81 -17.30 18.49 -8.11
CA ARG A 81 -17.45 17.32 -9.00
C ARG A 81 -16.93 17.62 -10.41
N GLN A 82 -17.29 18.77 -10.96
CA GLN A 82 -16.81 19.21 -12.29
C GLN A 82 -15.27 19.40 -12.31
N MET A 83 -14.71 20.00 -11.25
CA MET A 83 -13.27 20.14 -11.11
C MET A 83 -12.58 18.76 -11.07
N ASN A 84 -13.07 17.86 -10.23
CA ASN A 84 -12.52 16.51 -10.10
C ASN A 84 -12.63 15.73 -11.43
N ALA A 85 -13.76 15.85 -12.13
CA ALA A 85 -13.93 15.22 -13.43
C ALA A 85 -12.91 15.74 -14.47
N LYS A 86 -12.64 17.05 -14.49
CA LYS A 86 -11.58 17.62 -15.35
C LYS A 86 -10.19 17.10 -15.01
N LEU A 87 -9.88 16.97 -13.71
CA LEU A 87 -8.57 16.48 -13.26
C LEU A 87 -8.29 15.03 -13.68
N VAL A 88 -9.33 14.24 -13.86
CA VAL A 88 -9.21 12.83 -14.27
C VAL A 88 -9.70 12.56 -15.71
N GLY A 89 -10.09 13.60 -16.45
CA GLY A 89 -10.58 13.46 -17.83
C GLY A 89 -11.90 12.68 -17.94
N ALA A 90 -12.74 12.74 -16.91
CA ALA A 90 -14.09 12.17 -16.91
C ALA A 90 -15.13 13.17 -17.41
N ASP A 91 -16.32 12.68 -17.78
CA ASP A 91 -17.45 13.55 -18.15
C ASP A 91 -17.89 14.39 -16.91
N PRO A 92 -17.84 15.73 -16.97
CA PRO A 92 -18.29 16.59 -15.88
C PRO A 92 -19.75 16.41 -15.46
N LYS A 93 -20.58 15.85 -16.36
CA LYS A 93 -21.99 15.54 -16.09
C LYS A 93 -22.19 14.19 -15.39
N SER A 94 -21.14 13.36 -15.31
CA SER A 94 -21.24 12.07 -14.64
C SER A 94 -21.49 12.27 -13.14
N ILE A 95 -22.52 11.62 -12.63
CA ILE A 95 -22.90 11.65 -11.21
C ILE A 95 -22.78 10.24 -10.66
N LYS A 96 -21.98 10.07 -9.60
CA LYS A 96 -21.92 8.83 -8.87
C LYS A 96 -23.28 8.49 -8.29
N PRO A 97 -23.82 7.28 -8.45
CA PRO A 97 -25.10 6.89 -7.87
C PRO A 97 -25.15 7.16 -6.37
N ARG A 98 -26.30 7.62 -5.87
CA ARG A 98 -26.42 7.99 -4.44
C ARG A 98 -26.11 6.84 -3.49
N TRP A 99 -26.58 5.62 -3.82
CA TRP A 99 -26.29 4.43 -3.02
C TRP A 99 -24.80 4.16 -2.87
N ASP A 100 -24.02 4.40 -3.92
CA ASP A 100 -22.58 4.19 -3.97
C ASP A 100 -21.84 5.22 -3.09
N VAL A 101 -22.29 6.51 -3.11
CA VAL A 101 -21.80 7.55 -2.19
C VAL A 101 -22.12 7.19 -0.73
N CYS A 102 -23.32 6.67 -0.47
CA CYS A 102 -23.71 6.28 0.89
C CYS A 102 -22.89 5.05 1.37
N LEU A 103 -22.61 4.12 0.48
CA LEU A 103 -21.79 2.96 0.82
C LEU A 103 -20.35 3.37 1.20
N ASP A 104 -19.75 4.28 0.43
CA ASP A 104 -18.43 4.83 0.79
C ASP A 104 -18.44 5.48 2.19
N GLU A 105 -19.50 6.25 2.52
CA GLU A 105 -19.59 6.90 3.83
C GLU A 105 -19.81 5.89 4.98
N VAL A 106 -20.55 4.82 4.74
CA VAL A 106 -20.73 3.73 5.70
C VAL A 106 -19.40 3.00 5.93
N ASP A 107 -18.67 2.70 4.86
CA ASP A 107 -17.34 2.09 4.94
C ASP A 107 -16.33 2.96 5.69
N ASN A 108 -16.35 4.27 5.45
CA ASN A 108 -15.46 5.23 6.12
C ASN A 108 -15.84 5.50 7.59
N SER A 109 -17.08 5.21 7.99
CA SER A 109 -17.59 5.50 9.34
C SER A 109 -17.62 4.26 10.24
N ILE A 110 -18.24 3.18 9.76
CA ILE A 110 -18.44 1.94 10.51
C ILE A 110 -17.95 0.71 9.72
N GLY A 111 -16.83 0.85 9.04
CA GLY A 111 -16.30 -0.12 8.09
C GLY A 111 -16.03 -1.52 8.68
N PHE A 112 -15.63 -1.64 9.94
CA PHE A 112 -15.48 -2.97 10.57
C PHE A 112 -16.82 -3.67 10.77
N LEU A 113 -17.90 -2.93 10.99
CA LEU A 113 -19.24 -3.51 11.06
C LEU A 113 -19.67 -4.06 9.69
N VAL A 114 -19.46 -3.30 8.62
CA VAL A 114 -19.67 -3.77 7.23
C VAL A 114 -18.76 -4.97 6.94
N GLY A 115 -17.51 -4.89 7.35
CA GLY A 115 -16.51 -5.94 7.21
C GLY A 115 -16.94 -7.28 7.81
N ARG A 116 -17.64 -7.27 8.94
CA ARG A 116 -18.24 -8.48 9.52
C ARG A 116 -19.14 -9.21 8.53
N TYR A 117 -20.07 -8.50 7.90
CA TYR A 117 -21.02 -9.10 6.97
C TYR A 117 -20.33 -9.54 5.68
N TYR A 118 -19.35 -8.77 5.21
CA TYR A 118 -18.51 -9.16 4.08
C TYR A 118 -17.76 -10.48 4.35
N VAL A 119 -17.12 -10.59 5.51
CA VAL A 119 -16.38 -11.79 5.91
C VAL A 119 -17.30 -13.01 6.00
N LEU A 120 -18.46 -12.85 6.64
CA LEU A 120 -19.44 -13.94 6.77
C LEU A 120 -19.93 -14.46 5.41
N GLU A 121 -20.05 -13.59 4.41
CA GLU A 121 -20.56 -13.92 3.08
C GLU A 121 -19.46 -14.40 2.12
N LYS A 122 -18.25 -13.81 2.17
CA LYS A 122 -17.22 -13.97 1.14
C LYS A 122 -15.92 -14.63 1.61
N PHE A 123 -15.65 -14.68 2.91
CA PHE A 123 -14.39 -15.17 3.43
C PHE A 123 -14.59 -16.25 4.50
N GLY A 124 -14.93 -17.46 4.04
CA GLY A 124 -15.20 -18.61 4.90
C GLY A 124 -14.26 -19.80 4.64
N GLY A 125 -14.49 -20.88 5.37
CA GLY A 125 -13.74 -22.13 5.20
C GLY A 125 -12.26 -22.01 5.57
N ASP A 126 -11.39 -22.68 4.79
CA ASP A 126 -9.94 -22.76 5.03
C ASP A 126 -9.14 -21.60 4.41
N ALA A 127 -9.79 -20.56 3.85
CA ALA A 127 -9.11 -19.48 3.14
C ALA A 127 -8.05 -18.78 3.98
N LYS A 128 -8.35 -18.49 5.26
CA LYS A 128 -7.40 -17.86 6.20
C LYS A 128 -6.18 -18.76 6.42
N LYS A 129 -6.40 -20.04 6.70
CA LYS A 129 -5.32 -21.02 6.95
C LYS A 129 -4.44 -21.21 5.70
N TYR A 130 -5.07 -21.37 4.53
CA TYR A 130 -4.36 -21.52 3.27
C TYR A 130 -3.47 -20.29 2.98
N THR A 131 -4.01 -19.08 3.18
CA THR A 131 -3.25 -17.85 2.97
C THR A 131 -2.11 -17.72 3.97
N ASP A 132 -2.29 -18.13 5.22
CA ASP A 132 -1.25 -18.12 6.25
C ASP A 132 -0.05 -19.01 5.87
N GLU A 133 -0.32 -20.24 5.46
CA GLU A 133 0.70 -21.18 4.97
C GLU A 133 1.41 -20.64 3.71
N PHE A 134 0.68 -19.98 2.85
CA PHE A 134 1.15 -19.36 1.63
C PHE A 134 2.10 -18.17 1.89
N VAL A 135 1.71 -17.25 2.79
CA VAL A 135 2.56 -16.14 3.23
C VAL A 135 3.86 -16.67 3.84
N LYS A 136 3.77 -17.73 4.66
CA LYS A 136 4.94 -18.36 5.24
C LYS A 136 5.92 -18.88 4.19
N SER A 137 5.42 -19.52 3.13
CA SER A 137 6.28 -20.06 2.07
C SER A 137 7.10 -18.98 1.36
N ILE A 138 6.52 -17.78 1.18
CA ILE A 138 7.21 -16.63 0.57
C ILE A 138 8.25 -16.05 1.54
N LYS A 139 7.92 -15.93 2.83
CA LYS A 139 8.88 -15.54 3.87
C LYS A 139 10.09 -16.48 3.92
N ASP A 140 9.84 -17.78 3.89
CA ASP A 140 10.88 -18.81 3.92
C ASP A 140 11.84 -18.69 2.71
N ILE A 141 11.33 -18.39 1.53
CA ILE A 141 12.14 -18.14 0.33
C ILE A 141 12.96 -16.86 0.47
N PHE A 142 12.36 -15.78 0.95
CA PHE A 142 13.07 -14.52 1.18
C PHE A 142 14.28 -14.74 2.11
N VAL A 143 14.05 -15.37 3.26
CA VAL A 143 15.12 -15.71 4.21
C VAL A 143 16.19 -16.61 3.59
N LYS A 144 15.79 -17.65 2.83
CA LYS A 144 16.71 -18.57 2.17
C LYS A 144 17.62 -17.87 1.16
N ARG A 145 17.14 -16.79 0.54
CA ARG A 145 17.90 -16.03 -0.47
C ARG A 145 18.86 -15.00 0.11
N LEU A 146 18.60 -14.48 1.30
CA LEU A 146 19.48 -13.47 1.92
C LEU A 146 20.98 -13.86 1.92
N PRO A 147 21.37 -15.13 2.19
CA PRO A 147 22.76 -15.56 2.08
C PRO A 147 23.36 -15.54 0.66
N GLU A 148 22.51 -15.57 -0.38
CA GLU A 148 22.94 -15.55 -1.78
C GLU A 148 23.26 -14.12 -2.26
N LEU A 149 22.80 -13.09 -1.52
CA LEU A 149 22.99 -11.68 -1.85
C LEU A 149 24.39 -11.23 -1.40
N SER A 150 25.32 -11.17 -2.34
CA SER A 150 26.73 -10.83 -2.08
C SER A 150 26.95 -9.37 -1.66
N TRP A 151 25.96 -8.49 -1.87
CA TRP A 151 26.04 -7.07 -1.53
C TRP A 151 25.65 -6.76 -0.07
N ILE A 152 25.08 -7.73 0.65
CA ILE A 152 24.71 -7.60 2.07
C ILE A 152 25.78 -8.26 2.94
N ASP A 153 26.37 -7.51 3.87
CA ASP A 153 27.30 -8.05 4.86
C ASP A 153 26.60 -8.97 5.87
N ASP A 154 27.39 -9.82 6.56
CA ASP A 154 26.86 -10.83 7.48
C ASP A 154 26.06 -10.22 8.62
N LYS A 155 26.50 -9.09 9.18
CA LYS A 155 25.82 -8.42 10.31
C LYS A 155 24.46 -7.87 9.89
N THR A 156 24.36 -7.24 8.72
CA THR A 156 23.09 -6.74 8.20
C THR A 156 22.17 -7.90 7.82
N ARG A 157 22.74 -8.98 7.26
CA ARG A 157 21.99 -10.20 6.92
C ARG A 157 21.34 -10.85 8.13
N GLU A 158 22.05 -11.03 9.23
CA GLU A 158 21.51 -11.59 10.47
C GLU A 158 20.33 -10.78 10.98
N ARG A 159 20.42 -9.44 10.96
CA ARG A 159 19.34 -8.55 11.37
C ARG A 159 18.17 -8.54 10.39
N ALA A 160 18.43 -8.70 9.09
CA ALA A 160 17.38 -8.84 8.08
C ALA A 160 16.58 -10.13 8.31
N ILE A 161 17.25 -11.25 8.61
CA ILE A 161 16.59 -12.51 8.99
C ILE A 161 15.74 -12.31 10.26
N GLU A 162 16.30 -11.70 11.31
CA GLU A 162 15.56 -11.38 12.53
C GLU A 162 14.30 -10.53 12.23
N LYS A 163 14.41 -9.56 11.32
CA LYS A 163 13.27 -8.71 10.94
C LYS A 163 12.17 -9.50 10.25
N VAL A 164 12.51 -10.43 9.36
CA VAL A 164 11.51 -11.33 8.73
C VAL A 164 10.91 -12.30 9.74
N ASP A 165 11.72 -12.84 10.66
CA ASP A 165 11.23 -13.77 11.69
C ASP A 165 10.23 -13.10 12.64
N LYS A 166 10.48 -11.84 13.01
CA LYS A 166 9.58 -11.04 13.87
C LYS A 166 8.41 -10.40 13.11
N LEU A 167 8.38 -10.51 11.79
CA LEU A 167 7.32 -9.91 10.96
C LEU A 167 5.96 -10.51 11.32
N ILE A 168 5.05 -9.65 11.76
CA ILE A 168 3.66 -10.00 12.07
C ILE A 168 2.87 -10.11 10.76
N GLN A 169 2.09 -11.17 10.61
CA GLN A 169 1.18 -11.33 9.49
C GLN A 169 -0.28 -11.31 9.96
N LYS A 170 -1.11 -10.52 9.28
CA LYS A 170 -2.54 -10.37 9.55
C LYS A 170 -3.33 -10.71 8.30
N ILE A 171 -4.27 -11.65 8.40
CA ILE A 171 -4.95 -12.22 7.23
C ILE A 171 -6.46 -12.21 7.43
N GLY A 172 -7.15 -11.67 6.44
CA GLY A 172 -8.60 -11.69 6.31
C GLY A 172 -9.29 -10.59 7.10
N TYR A 173 -9.24 -10.64 8.41
CA TYR A 173 -9.97 -9.72 9.29
C TYR A 173 -9.39 -9.69 10.70
N PRO A 174 -9.60 -8.59 11.46
CA PRO A 174 -9.15 -8.50 12.85
C PRO A 174 -9.98 -9.42 13.78
N ASP A 175 -9.29 -10.13 14.66
CA ASP A 175 -9.86 -10.97 15.72
C ASP A 175 -9.87 -10.27 17.08
N SER A 176 -9.35 -9.06 17.13
CA SER A 176 -9.30 -8.15 18.28
C SER A 176 -9.09 -6.72 17.80
N SER A 177 -9.57 -5.75 18.57
CA SER A 177 -9.36 -4.32 18.32
C SER A 177 -9.90 -3.75 16.98
N PRO A 178 -11.20 -4.01 16.65
CA PRO A 178 -12.19 -4.86 17.29
C PRO A 178 -12.14 -6.31 16.80
N ASN A 179 -12.73 -7.25 17.53
CA ASN A 179 -13.05 -8.57 16.99
C ASN A 179 -14.31 -8.45 16.12
N VAL A 180 -14.13 -8.43 14.78
CA VAL A 180 -15.26 -8.26 13.84
C VAL A 180 -16.26 -9.41 13.87
N MET A 181 -15.85 -10.59 14.37
CA MET A 181 -16.76 -11.73 14.51
C MET A 181 -17.60 -11.68 15.79
N SER A 182 -17.32 -10.74 16.71
CA SER A 182 -18.06 -10.51 17.94
C SER A 182 -18.93 -9.25 17.82
N PRO A 183 -20.28 -9.36 17.80
CA PRO A 183 -21.16 -8.18 17.83
C PRO A 183 -20.93 -7.29 19.04
N LEU A 184 -20.62 -7.87 20.20
CA LEU A 184 -20.32 -7.12 21.42
C LEU A 184 -19.05 -6.29 21.28
N SER A 185 -17.98 -6.87 20.73
CA SER A 185 -16.72 -6.13 20.50
C SER A 185 -16.89 -4.97 19.52
N LEU A 186 -17.76 -5.14 18.50
CA LEU A 186 -18.08 -4.04 17.58
C LEU A 186 -18.94 -2.96 18.27
N LEU A 187 -19.88 -3.35 19.12
CA LEU A 187 -20.68 -2.40 19.89
C LEU A 187 -19.79 -1.58 20.84
N GLU A 188 -18.87 -2.21 21.52
CA GLU A 188 -17.89 -1.56 22.39
C GLU A 188 -16.96 -0.62 21.61
N TYR A 189 -16.47 -1.06 20.45
CA TYR A 189 -15.56 -0.28 19.61
C TYR A 189 -16.20 1.02 19.10
N TYR A 190 -17.49 0.99 18.73
CA TYR A 190 -18.24 2.16 18.24
C TYR A 190 -19.09 2.85 19.32
N SER A 191 -18.88 2.53 20.62
CA SER A 191 -19.73 3.04 21.72
C SER A 191 -19.78 4.57 21.81
N ASP A 192 -18.68 5.23 21.47
CA ASP A 192 -18.56 6.70 21.52
C ASP A 192 -18.95 7.39 20.20
N LEU A 193 -19.37 6.61 19.19
CA LEU A 193 -19.84 7.13 17.91
C LEU A 193 -21.38 7.35 17.96
N GLU A 194 -21.78 8.57 18.13
CA GLU A 194 -23.19 8.95 18.12
C GLU A 194 -23.69 9.24 16.69
N LEU A 195 -24.65 8.45 16.23
CA LEU A 195 -25.30 8.61 14.92
C LEU A 195 -26.82 8.82 15.11
N LYS A 196 -27.45 9.66 14.24
CA LYS A 196 -28.88 9.95 14.23
C LYS A 196 -29.48 9.58 12.89
N GLU A 197 -30.69 9.04 12.89
CA GLU A 197 -31.37 8.53 11.70
C GLU A 197 -31.59 9.61 10.62
N ASP A 198 -31.87 10.84 11.03
CA ASP A 198 -32.29 11.95 10.17
C ASP A 198 -31.26 13.08 10.02
N ASP A 199 -30.05 12.91 10.53
CA ASP A 199 -28.98 13.92 10.50
C ASP A 199 -27.74 13.44 9.73
N TYR A 200 -27.83 13.40 8.40
CA TYR A 200 -26.71 12.98 7.56
C TYR A 200 -25.44 13.84 7.73
N PHE A 201 -25.61 15.17 7.81
CA PHE A 201 -24.45 16.08 7.95
C PHE A 201 -23.81 15.96 9.34
N GLY A 202 -24.63 15.90 10.40
CA GLY A 202 -24.12 15.66 11.75
C GLY A 202 -23.41 14.33 11.87
N ASN A 203 -23.98 13.25 11.32
CA ASN A 203 -23.34 11.93 11.29
C ASN A 203 -21.98 11.95 10.57
N TYR A 204 -21.89 12.69 9.44
CA TYR A 204 -20.65 12.87 8.72
C TYR A 204 -19.57 13.56 9.57
N LEU A 205 -19.94 14.60 10.33
CA LEU A 205 -19.01 15.30 11.23
C LEU A 205 -18.62 14.41 12.42
N HIS A 206 -19.60 13.78 13.07
CA HIS A 206 -19.37 12.91 14.23
C HIS A 206 -18.45 11.74 13.90
N SER A 207 -18.63 11.09 12.75
CA SER A 207 -17.76 9.99 12.31
C SER A 207 -16.32 10.41 12.15
N ARG A 208 -16.08 11.57 11.56
CA ARG A 208 -14.71 12.09 11.38
C ARG A 208 -14.07 12.54 12.68
N GLN A 209 -14.84 13.18 13.56
CA GLN A 209 -14.35 13.55 14.88
C GLN A 209 -14.03 12.33 15.72
N TRP A 210 -14.89 11.31 15.66
CA TRP A 210 -14.65 10.03 16.34
C TRP A 210 -13.37 9.36 15.83
N ALA A 211 -13.16 9.30 14.50
CA ALA A 211 -11.96 8.71 13.92
C ALA A 211 -10.69 9.45 14.32
N ILE A 212 -10.71 10.80 14.34
CA ILE A 212 -9.58 11.63 14.82
C ILE A 212 -9.32 11.34 16.31
N ASN A 213 -10.35 11.29 17.14
CA ASN A 213 -10.21 11.01 18.57
C ASN A 213 -9.62 9.61 18.82
N GLU A 214 -10.06 8.59 18.06
CA GLU A 214 -9.54 7.24 18.13
C GLU A 214 -8.05 7.20 17.76
N GLU A 215 -7.65 7.90 16.71
CA GLU A 215 -6.25 7.97 16.29
C GLU A 215 -5.39 8.66 17.35
N TRP A 216 -5.77 9.87 17.77
CA TRP A 216 -4.98 10.67 18.72
C TRP A 216 -5.03 10.13 20.15
N SER A 217 -6.05 9.34 20.50
CA SER A 217 -6.12 8.66 21.79
C SER A 217 -4.96 7.68 22.02
N GLN A 218 -4.26 7.27 20.96
CA GLN A 218 -3.12 6.35 21.05
C GLN A 218 -1.83 7.04 21.51
N VAL A 219 -1.76 8.37 21.49
CA VAL A 219 -0.57 9.10 21.90
C VAL A 219 -0.23 8.81 23.37
N GLY A 220 1.03 8.41 23.62
CA GLY A 220 1.51 8.01 24.93
C GLY A 220 1.14 6.60 25.40
N LYS A 221 0.38 5.86 24.60
CA LYS A 221 0.09 4.44 24.88
C LYS A 221 1.13 3.53 24.19
N ALA A 222 1.27 2.32 24.69
CA ALA A 222 2.03 1.30 23.99
C ALA A 222 1.35 0.99 22.63
N PRO A 223 2.12 0.78 21.55
CA PRO A 223 1.57 0.47 20.24
C PRO A 223 0.66 -0.76 20.28
N GLU A 224 -0.55 -0.63 19.81
CA GLU A 224 -1.52 -1.73 19.74
C GLU A 224 -1.32 -2.53 18.45
N LYS A 225 -0.38 -3.49 18.50
CA LYS A 225 -0.01 -4.32 17.35
C LYS A 225 -1.15 -5.16 16.76
N LYS A 226 -2.33 -5.21 17.39
CA LYS A 226 -3.49 -5.94 16.89
C LYS A 226 -4.44 -5.07 16.07
N LYS A 227 -4.33 -3.74 16.14
CA LYS A 227 -5.15 -2.80 15.38
C LYS A 227 -4.87 -2.94 13.88
N TRP A 228 -5.94 -2.89 13.08
CA TRP A 228 -5.87 -2.85 11.62
C TRP A 228 -6.07 -1.43 11.12
N LEU A 229 -5.39 -1.07 10.01
CA LEU A 229 -5.54 0.23 9.35
C LEU A 229 -6.52 0.19 8.17
N MET A 230 -6.89 -1.02 7.73
CA MET A 230 -7.83 -1.25 6.63
C MET A 230 -9.02 -2.07 7.10
N ASN A 231 -10.17 -1.84 6.46
CA ASN A 231 -11.36 -2.65 6.67
C ASN A 231 -11.26 -4.01 5.99
N PRO A 232 -11.92 -5.07 6.48
CA PRO A 232 -11.85 -6.40 5.89
C PRO A 232 -12.28 -6.50 4.42
N GLN A 233 -13.17 -5.63 3.95
CA GLN A 233 -13.68 -5.60 2.57
C GLN A 233 -12.79 -4.84 1.59
N GLU A 234 -11.75 -4.16 2.03
CA GLU A 234 -10.88 -3.40 1.15
C GLU A 234 -10.05 -4.30 0.24
N VAL A 235 -9.96 -3.91 -1.05
CA VAL A 235 -9.15 -4.60 -2.06
C VAL A 235 -7.78 -3.94 -2.09
N ASN A 236 -7.02 -4.16 -1.04
CA ASN A 236 -5.65 -3.68 -0.89
C ASN A 236 -4.90 -4.51 0.15
N ALA A 237 -3.60 -4.23 0.32
CA ALA A 237 -2.73 -4.78 1.35
C ALA A 237 -1.76 -3.68 1.81
N TYR A 238 -1.04 -3.90 2.91
CA TYR A 238 -0.01 -2.94 3.34
C TYR A 238 1.06 -3.58 4.22
N TYR A 239 2.26 -3.01 4.15
CA TYR A 239 3.30 -3.16 5.17
C TYR A 239 3.29 -1.94 6.10
N ASN A 240 3.32 -2.17 7.41
CA ASN A 240 3.44 -1.12 8.41
C ASN A 240 4.82 -1.19 9.08
N PRO A 241 5.75 -0.27 8.78
CA PRO A 241 7.10 -0.31 9.30
C PRO A 241 7.18 -0.16 10.82
N SER A 242 6.30 0.66 11.43
CA SER A 242 6.30 0.90 12.88
C SER A 242 5.89 -0.34 13.69
N PHE A 243 5.18 -1.28 13.07
CA PHE A 243 4.75 -2.54 13.72
C PHE A 243 5.52 -3.74 13.20
N ASN A 244 6.28 -3.55 12.12
CA ASN A 244 6.89 -4.62 11.34
C ASN A 244 5.86 -5.69 11.00
N GLU A 245 4.82 -5.29 10.24
CA GLU A 245 3.68 -6.15 9.93
C GLU A 245 3.25 -6.04 8.47
N ILE A 246 2.72 -7.14 7.93
CA ILE A 246 2.03 -7.20 6.64
C ILE A 246 0.57 -7.59 6.86
N VAL A 247 -0.33 -6.95 6.14
CA VAL A 247 -1.77 -7.10 6.34
C VAL A 247 -2.48 -7.32 5.01
N PHE A 248 -3.31 -8.38 4.95
CA PHE A 248 -4.07 -8.78 3.77
C PHE A 248 -5.55 -8.88 4.13
N PRO A 249 -6.37 -7.85 3.91
CA PRO A 249 -7.82 -7.91 4.10
C PRO A 249 -8.50 -8.99 3.26
N ALA A 250 -9.66 -9.47 3.72
CA ALA A 250 -10.44 -10.47 2.99
C ALA A 250 -10.83 -10.01 1.57
N GLY A 251 -10.93 -8.69 1.35
CA GLY A 251 -11.29 -8.10 0.07
C GLY A 251 -10.30 -8.40 -1.05
N ILE A 252 -8.98 -8.39 -0.77
CA ILE A 252 -7.96 -8.71 -1.77
C ILE A 252 -7.80 -10.23 -1.95
N LEU A 253 -8.23 -11.03 -0.97
CA LEU A 253 -8.17 -12.49 -1.01
C LEU A 253 -9.34 -13.09 -1.82
N GLN A 254 -9.62 -12.50 -2.97
CA GLN A 254 -10.68 -12.83 -3.91
C GLN A 254 -10.13 -12.82 -5.35
N ASN A 255 -10.92 -13.35 -6.30
CA ASN A 255 -10.61 -13.23 -7.73
C ASN A 255 -10.50 -11.74 -8.14
N PRO A 256 -9.46 -11.32 -8.92
CA PRO A 256 -8.47 -12.13 -9.64
C PRO A 256 -7.19 -12.48 -8.87
N PHE A 257 -7.02 -12.02 -7.64
CA PHE A 257 -5.79 -12.19 -6.87
C PHE A 257 -5.65 -13.59 -6.29
N PHE A 258 -6.76 -14.12 -5.75
CA PHE A 258 -6.78 -15.39 -5.02
C PHE A 258 -8.05 -16.21 -5.32
N GLY A 259 -7.91 -17.54 -5.33
CA GLY A 259 -9.00 -18.47 -5.32
C GLY A 259 -8.58 -19.80 -4.68
N SER A 260 -9.34 -20.29 -3.70
CA SER A 260 -9.03 -21.53 -2.98
C SER A 260 -8.99 -22.77 -3.88
N ASN A 261 -9.65 -22.70 -5.03
CA ASN A 261 -9.71 -23.76 -6.05
C ASN A 261 -8.84 -23.45 -7.29
N TYR A 262 -8.08 -22.36 -7.28
CA TYR A 262 -7.17 -22.03 -8.38
C TYR A 262 -5.94 -22.94 -8.34
N PRO A 263 -5.35 -23.24 -9.51
CA PRO A 263 -3.99 -23.75 -9.56
C PRO A 263 -3.02 -22.82 -8.83
N ASP A 264 -2.04 -23.38 -8.13
CA ASP A 264 -1.12 -22.61 -7.29
C ASP A 264 -0.33 -21.57 -8.08
N TYR A 265 0.05 -21.85 -9.33
CA TYR A 265 0.74 -20.86 -10.18
C TYR A 265 -0.09 -19.59 -10.42
N LEU A 266 -1.44 -19.67 -10.39
CA LEU A 266 -2.29 -18.48 -10.45
C LEU A 266 -2.30 -17.72 -9.13
N ASN A 267 -2.41 -18.41 -8.00
CA ASN A 267 -2.38 -17.80 -6.68
C ASN A 267 -1.02 -17.13 -6.42
N TYR A 268 0.09 -17.78 -6.76
CA TYR A 268 1.41 -17.19 -6.60
C TYR A 268 1.68 -16.05 -7.59
N GLY A 269 1.21 -16.15 -8.83
CA GLY A 269 1.27 -15.05 -9.80
C GLY A 269 0.30 -13.89 -9.51
N GLY A 270 -0.72 -14.12 -8.66
CA GLY A 270 -1.68 -13.14 -8.18
C GLY A 270 -1.31 -12.62 -6.80
N ILE A 271 -1.99 -13.15 -5.76
CA ILE A 271 -1.78 -12.70 -4.38
C ILE A 271 -0.34 -12.94 -3.90
N GLY A 272 0.36 -13.96 -4.42
CA GLY A 272 1.74 -14.23 -4.04
C GLY A 272 2.68 -13.10 -4.36
N ALA A 273 2.54 -12.51 -5.56
CA ALA A 273 3.31 -11.33 -5.93
C ALA A 273 3.01 -10.13 -5.01
N VAL A 274 1.76 -9.98 -4.53
CA VAL A 274 1.38 -8.95 -3.55
C VAL A 274 1.99 -9.25 -2.17
N VAL A 275 1.96 -10.50 -1.72
CA VAL A 275 2.60 -10.91 -0.45
C VAL A 275 4.10 -10.62 -0.46
N GLY A 276 4.79 -10.97 -1.54
CA GLY A 276 6.20 -10.66 -1.70
C GLY A 276 6.46 -9.15 -1.78
N HIS A 277 5.56 -8.38 -2.40
CA HIS A 277 5.59 -6.93 -2.47
C HIS A 277 5.54 -6.32 -1.06
N GLU A 278 4.56 -6.69 -0.23
CA GLU A 278 4.45 -6.19 1.15
C GLU A 278 5.65 -6.61 2.01
N LEU A 279 6.15 -7.83 1.84
CA LEU A 279 7.37 -8.28 2.52
C LEU A 279 8.58 -7.43 2.12
N THR A 280 8.71 -7.13 0.83
CA THR A 280 9.84 -6.33 0.29
C THR A 280 9.78 -4.88 0.77
N HIS A 281 8.60 -4.33 1.07
CA HIS A 281 8.48 -3.02 1.70
C HIS A 281 9.21 -2.93 3.05
N GLY A 282 9.39 -4.03 3.76
CA GLY A 282 10.24 -4.09 4.95
C GLY A 282 11.70 -3.71 4.69
N PHE A 283 12.13 -3.77 3.43
CA PHE A 283 13.51 -3.62 2.98
C PHE A 283 13.67 -2.64 1.80
N ASP A 284 12.65 -1.85 1.48
CA ASP A 284 12.74 -0.77 0.51
C ASP A 284 13.46 0.46 1.08
N ASN A 285 13.51 1.56 0.34
CA ASN A 285 14.18 2.80 0.76
C ASN A 285 13.60 3.44 2.03
N ASN A 286 12.36 3.14 2.40
CA ASN A 286 11.70 3.61 3.61
C ASN A 286 11.73 2.55 4.72
N GLY A 287 11.25 1.33 4.42
CA GLY A 287 11.13 0.26 5.40
C GLY A 287 12.46 -0.19 5.98
N ARG A 288 13.56 -0.13 5.20
CA ARG A 288 14.92 -0.43 5.68
C ARG A 288 15.38 0.42 6.86
N GLN A 289 14.75 1.58 7.10
CA GLN A 289 15.10 2.48 8.20
C GLN A 289 14.51 2.02 9.54
N PHE A 290 13.61 1.05 9.55
CA PHE A 290 12.99 0.50 10.74
C PHE A 290 13.54 -0.90 11.03
N ASP A 291 13.90 -1.14 12.31
CA ASP A 291 14.40 -2.44 12.76
C ASP A 291 13.28 -3.50 12.90
N ALA A 292 13.65 -4.68 13.37
CA ALA A 292 12.74 -5.80 13.59
C ALA A 292 11.62 -5.53 14.62
N ASP A 293 11.81 -4.54 15.50
CA ASP A 293 10.82 -4.13 16.50
C ASP A 293 9.98 -2.92 16.05
N GLY A 294 10.21 -2.40 14.83
CA GLY A 294 9.54 -1.24 14.26
C GLY A 294 10.08 0.11 14.72
N LYS A 295 11.30 0.14 15.24
CA LYS A 295 11.95 1.39 15.68
C LYS A 295 12.72 2.00 14.52
N LEU A 296 12.57 3.31 14.33
CA LEU A 296 13.34 4.11 13.37
C LEU A 296 14.78 4.27 13.89
N VAL A 297 15.66 3.38 13.49
CA VAL A 297 17.09 3.34 13.91
C VAL A 297 17.97 2.87 12.76
N GLU A 298 19.23 3.35 12.72
CA GLU A 298 20.21 2.86 11.78
C GLU A 298 20.71 1.48 12.22
N TRP A 299 20.29 0.43 11.51
CA TRP A 299 20.65 -0.95 11.82
C TRP A 299 21.48 -1.63 10.72
N TRP A 300 21.56 -1.01 9.56
CA TRP A 300 22.43 -1.44 8.47
C TRP A 300 23.86 -0.97 8.70
N THR A 301 24.81 -1.66 8.13
CA THR A 301 26.18 -1.14 8.04
C THR A 301 26.28 -0.08 6.96
N ASN A 302 27.25 0.82 7.06
CA ASN A 302 27.49 1.84 6.03
C ASN A 302 27.80 1.20 4.66
N GLU A 303 28.52 0.06 4.66
CA GLU A 303 28.85 -0.67 3.45
C GLU A 303 27.59 -1.17 2.73
N THR A 304 26.72 -1.89 3.44
CA THR A 304 25.46 -2.38 2.87
C THR A 304 24.53 -1.22 2.46
N SER A 305 24.47 -0.14 3.24
CA SER A 305 23.68 1.05 2.88
C SER A 305 24.15 1.67 1.56
N THR A 306 25.47 1.79 1.36
CA THR A 306 26.06 2.31 0.10
C THR A 306 25.73 1.41 -1.08
N GLN A 307 25.90 0.09 -0.92
CA GLN A 307 25.55 -0.88 -1.97
C GLN A 307 24.07 -0.87 -2.33
N PHE A 308 23.19 -0.69 -1.33
CA PHE A 308 21.76 -0.52 -1.57
C PHE A 308 21.49 0.71 -2.43
N ASP A 309 22.07 1.86 -2.08
CA ASP A 309 21.84 3.12 -2.78
C ASP A 309 22.32 3.06 -4.23
N GLU A 310 23.47 2.41 -4.50
CA GLU A 310 23.98 2.17 -5.85
C GLU A 310 23.04 1.28 -6.68
N LYS A 311 22.49 0.22 -6.07
CA LYS A 311 21.54 -0.68 -6.75
C LYS A 311 20.18 0.00 -6.95
N ALA A 312 19.69 0.75 -5.97
CA ALA A 312 18.45 1.53 -6.06
C ALA A 312 18.49 2.56 -7.20
N GLU A 313 19.66 3.17 -7.43
CA GLU A 313 19.85 4.11 -8.54
C GLU A 313 19.60 3.47 -9.93
N CYS A 314 19.83 2.15 -10.07
CA CYS A 314 19.47 1.42 -11.30
C CYS A 314 17.94 1.53 -11.55
N PHE A 315 17.12 1.26 -10.54
CA PHE A 315 15.67 1.33 -10.64
C PHE A 315 15.19 2.75 -10.90
N ILE A 316 15.75 3.76 -10.22
CA ILE A 316 15.43 5.17 -10.47
C ILE A 316 15.66 5.51 -11.94
N LYS A 317 16.82 5.18 -12.50
CA LYS A 317 17.18 5.43 -13.90
C LYS A 317 16.33 4.65 -14.89
N GLN A 318 16.01 3.39 -14.57
CA GLN A 318 15.21 2.52 -15.44
C GLN A 318 13.77 3.05 -15.51
N TYR A 319 13.11 3.27 -14.37
CA TYR A 319 11.71 3.69 -14.32
C TYR A 319 11.52 5.13 -14.81
N SER A 320 12.51 6.01 -14.65
CA SER A 320 12.49 7.36 -15.23
C SER A 320 12.50 7.40 -16.77
N LYS A 321 12.79 6.29 -17.45
CA LYS A 321 12.69 6.18 -18.90
C LYS A 321 11.28 5.80 -19.38
N PHE A 322 10.44 5.27 -18.50
CA PHE A 322 9.09 4.88 -18.82
C PHE A 322 8.19 6.10 -18.95
N THR A 323 7.18 6.01 -19.83
CA THR A 323 6.30 7.13 -20.13
C THR A 323 4.84 6.72 -20.16
N VAL A 324 3.98 7.69 -19.88
CA VAL A 324 2.55 7.69 -20.24
C VAL A 324 2.29 8.79 -21.24
N ILE A 325 1.19 8.70 -21.97
CA ILE A 325 0.78 9.74 -22.92
C ILE A 325 -0.29 10.60 -22.27
N ASP A 326 -0.11 11.91 -22.26
CA ASP A 326 -1.07 12.87 -21.72
C ASP A 326 -2.18 13.23 -22.72
N GLU A 327 -3.07 14.13 -22.34
CA GLU A 327 -4.23 14.53 -23.15
C GLU A 327 -3.85 15.27 -24.44
N LYS A 328 -2.61 15.78 -24.52
CA LYS A 328 -2.08 16.48 -25.70
C LYS A 328 -1.35 15.54 -26.66
N GLY A 329 -1.14 14.29 -26.22
CA GLY A 329 -0.32 13.33 -26.93
C GLY A 329 1.17 13.41 -26.57
N ASP A 330 1.54 14.20 -25.56
CA ASP A 330 2.91 14.35 -25.12
C ASP A 330 3.31 13.19 -24.19
N ALA A 331 4.58 12.74 -24.32
CA ALA A 331 5.14 11.73 -23.44
C ALA A 331 5.55 12.34 -22.10
N LEU A 332 4.95 11.85 -21.00
CA LEU A 332 5.28 12.24 -19.65
C LEU A 332 6.05 11.11 -18.96
N HIS A 333 7.25 11.41 -18.48
CA HIS A 333 8.11 10.42 -17.81
C HIS A 333 7.64 10.10 -16.39
N VAL A 334 7.71 8.82 -16.03
CA VAL A 334 7.53 8.33 -14.66
C VAL A 334 8.62 8.96 -13.76
N LYS A 335 8.25 9.34 -12.57
CA LYS A 335 9.20 9.89 -11.58
C LYS A 335 9.86 8.76 -10.80
N GLY A 336 10.89 8.13 -11.39
CA GLY A 336 11.53 6.95 -10.81
C GLY A 336 12.02 7.10 -9.36
N LYS A 337 12.34 8.33 -8.92
CA LYS A 337 12.67 8.61 -7.51
C LYS A 337 11.43 8.59 -6.60
N LEU A 338 10.29 9.12 -7.07
CA LEU A 338 9.03 9.08 -6.32
C LEU A 338 8.52 7.65 -6.17
N THR A 339 8.65 6.85 -7.24
CA THR A 339 8.12 5.49 -7.30
C THR A 339 9.13 4.41 -6.87
N LEU A 340 10.26 4.80 -6.27
CA LEU A 340 11.35 3.86 -5.97
C LEU A 340 10.92 2.72 -5.05
N GLY A 341 10.29 3.03 -3.91
CA GLY A 341 9.87 2.01 -2.93
C GLY A 341 8.95 0.97 -3.55
N GLU A 342 7.94 1.43 -4.26
CA GLU A 342 6.97 0.59 -4.96
C GLU A 342 7.63 -0.26 -6.06
N ASN A 343 8.57 0.32 -6.81
CA ASN A 343 9.29 -0.42 -7.84
C ASN A 343 10.20 -1.51 -7.26
N LEU A 344 10.84 -1.25 -6.12
CA LEU A 344 11.63 -2.25 -5.40
C LEU A 344 10.73 -3.38 -4.90
N ALA A 345 9.57 -3.03 -4.32
CA ALA A 345 8.60 -3.98 -3.81
C ALA A 345 8.00 -4.86 -4.92
N ASP A 346 7.64 -4.29 -6.08
CA ASP A 346 7.14 -5.04 -7.23
C ASP A 346 8.18 -6.03 -7.78
N ASN A 347 9.44 -5.61 -7.89
CA ASN A 347 10.52 -6.46 -8.44
C ASN A 347 10.88 -7.59 -7.46
N GLY A 348 11.03 -7.30 -6.17
CA GLY A 348 11.28 -8.29 -5.13
C GLY A 348 10.12 -9.27 -4.99
N GLY A 349 8.90 -8.73 -4.87
CA GLY A 349 7.69 -9.52 -4.68
C GLY A 349 7.41 -10.52 -5.81
N LEU A 350 7.56 -10.10 -7.06
CA LEU A 350 7.42 -10.98 -8.21
C LEU A 350 8.43 -12.14 -8.17
N ARG A 351 9.68 -11.84 -7.84
CA ARG A 351 10.75 -12.85 -7.77
C ARG A 351 10.52 -13.83 -6.64
N GLU A 352 10.21 -13.34 -5.44
CA GLU A 352 9.96 -14.19 -4.27
C GLU A 352 8.75 -15.13 -4.50
N ALA A 353 7.68 -14.61 -5.06
CA ALA A 353 6.50 -15.40 -5.39
C ALA A 353 6.80 -16.49 -6.42
N TYR A 354 7.54 -16.17 -7.47
CA TYR A 354 7.92 -17.15 -8.49
C TYR A 354 8.79 -18.26 -7.91
N LEU A 355 9.81 -17.92 -7.13
CA LEU A 355 10.71 -18.90 -6.53
C LEU A 355 10.01 -19.77 -5.48
N ALA A 356 9.11 -19.20 -4.67
CA ALA A 356 8.32 -19.96 -3.70
C ALA A 356 7.44 -20.99 -4.40
N TRP A 357 6.71 -20.56 -5.43
CA TRP A 357 5.92 -21.48 -6.23
C TRP A 357 6.77 -22.52 -6.94
N LYS A 358 7.87 -22.11 -7.59
CA LYS A 358 8.72 -22.99 -8.39
C LYS A 358 9.35 -24.10 -7.53
N GLN A 359 9.77 -23.77 -6.30
CA GLN A 359 10.26 -24.78 -5.35
C GLN A 359 9.19 -25.85 -5.04
N GLN A 360 7.95 -25.45 -4.83
CA GLN A 360 6.84 -26.39 -4.61
C GLN A 360 6.56 -27.22 -5.86
N TYR A 361 6.44 -26.57 -7.01
CA TYR A 361 6.15 -27.20 -8.29
C TYR A 361 7.20 -28.25 -8.67
N ASP A 362 8.49 -27.93 -8.50
CA ASP A 362 9.58 -28.87 -8.81
C ASP A 362 9.66 -30.03 -7.82
N SER A 363 9.22 -29.85 -6.58
CA SER A 363 9.20 -30.90 -5.56
C SER A 363 8.01 -31.87 -5.71
N ASP A 364 6.93 -31.46 -6.35
CA ASP A 364 5.67 -32.21 -6.46
C ASP A 364 5.32 -32.55 -7.90
N LYS A 365 6.24 -33.20 -8.61
CA LYS A 365 6.08 -33.57 -10.03
C LYS A 365 4.84 -34.41 -10.33
N GLU A 366 4.31 -35.12 -9.35
CA GLU A 366 3.11 -35.95 -9.50
C GLU A 366 1.83 -35.18 -9.11
N ASN A 367 1.94 -33.91 -8.74
CA ASN A 367 0.83 -33.04 -8.33
C ASN A 367 -0.11 -33.67 -7.27
N LYS A 368 0.51 -34.34 -6.29
CA LYS A 368 -0.23 -35.04 -5.23
C LYS A 368 -0.47 -34.16 -4.00
N LYS A 369 0.40 -33.18 -3.79
CA LYS A 369 0.39 -32.30 -2.62
C LYS A 369 -0.11 -30.90 -2.94
N TYR A 370 0.28 -30.35 -4.10
CA TYR A 370 -0.02 -28.99 -4.54
C TYR A 370 -0.92 -28.98 -5.77
N ASN A 371 -1.77 -27.97 -5.88
CA ASN A 371 -2.68 -27.84 -7.01
C ASN A 371 -2.01 -27.14 -8.19
N ASN A 372 -1.40 -27.92 -9.09
CA ASN A 372 -0.80 -27.39 -10.32
C ASN A 372 -1.44 -27.98 -11.58
N VAL A 373 -2.76 -28.25 -11.53
CA VAL A 373 -3.51 -28.77 -12.67
C VAL A 373 -3.47 -27.79 -13.85
N ARG A 374 -3.40 -28.34 -15.07
CA ARG A 374 -3.48 -27.51 -16.28
C ARG A 374 -4.89 -27.00 -16.50
N LEU A 375 -4.99 -25.76 -17.01
CA LEU A 375 -6.29 -25.17 -17.34
C LEU A 375 -6.76 -25.70 -18.72
N PRO A 376 -7.96 -26.24 -18.82
CA PRO A 376 -8.52 -26.68 -20.09
C PRO A 376 -8.58 -25.53 -21.12
N GLY A 377 -8.14 -25.81 -22.34
CA GLY A 377 -8.11 -24.82 -23.44
C GLY A 377 -6.91 -23.86 -23.41
N LEU A 378 -5.97 -24.03 -22.46
CA LEU A 378 -4.70 -23.31 -22.39
C LEU A 378 -3.50 -24.25 -22.46
N ASP A 379 -3.63 -25.36 -23.18
CA ASP A 379 -2.67 -26.45 -23.25
C ASP A 379 -1.31 -26.04 -23.84
N ASP A 380 -1.31 -24.98 -24.68
CA ASP A 380 -0.10 -24.41 -25.29
C ASP A 380 0.72 -23.55 -24.34
N LEU A 381 0.19 -23.21 -23.15
CA LEU A 381 0.86 -22.42 -22.13
C LEU A 381 1.35 -23.29 -20.97
N SER A 382 2.60 -23.09 -20.57
CA SER A 382 3.12 -23.77 -19.38
C SER A 382 2.60 -23.12 -18.10
N PRO A 383 2.61 -23.84 -16.95
CA PRO A 383 2.29 -23.26 -15.65
C PRO A 383 3.15 -22.01 -15.32
N GLU A 384 4.44 -22.03 -15.69
CA GLU A 384 5.34 -20.89 -15.54
C GLU A 384 4.88 -19.68 -16.37
N GLN A 385 4.44 -19.89 -17.60
CA GLN A 385 3.89 -18.82 -18.43
C GLN A 385 2.60 -18.26 -17.84
N LEU A 386 1.72 -19.14 -17.34
CA LEU A 386 0.46 -18.75 -16.73
C LEU A 386 0.66 -17.98 -15.40
N PHE A 387 1.72 -18.26 -14.64
CA PHE A 387 2.12 -17.47 -13.50
C PHE A 387 2.34 -15.99 -13.89
N PHE A 388 3.20 -15.73 -14.86
CA PHE A 388 3.50 -14.37 -15.31
C PHE A 388 2.31 -13.69 -16.01
N ILE A 389 1.49 -14.45 -16.74
CA ILE A 389 0.26 -13.92 -17.34
C ILE A 389 -0.72 -13.48 -16.25
N ASN A 390 -0.89 -14.26 -15.17
CA ASN A 390 -1.76 -13.88 -14.07
C ASN A 390 -1.22 -12.65 -13.32
N TYR A 391 0.10 -12.53 -13.13
CA TYR A 391 0.71 -11.32 -12.62
C TYR A 391 0.33 -10.10 -13.48
N GLY A 392 0.41 -10.20 -14.81
CA GLY A 392 -0.04 -9.13 -15.70
C GLY A 392 -1.55 -8.87 -15.61
N ARG A 393 -2.36 -9.91 -15.35
CA ARG A 393 -3.83 -9.81 -15.25
C ARG A 393 -4.28 -9.00 -14.04
N ILE A 394 -3.67 -9.18 -12.87
CA ILE A 394 -4.08 -8.45 -11.67
C ILE A 394 -3.86 -6.93 -11.79
N TRP A 395 -2.95 -6.49 -12.66
CA TRP A 395 -2.67 -5.09 -12.94
C TRP A 395 -3.41 -4.56 -14.19
N CYS A 396 -4.32 -5.35 -14.79
CA CYS A 396 -5.06 -4.92 -15.97
C CYS A 396 -5.92 -3.69 -15.66
N ASN A 397 -5.56 -2.57 -16.27
CA ASN A 397 -6.18 -1.26 -16.00
C ASN A 397 -6.35 -0.47 -17.29
N LYS A 398 -7.37 0.39 -17.33
CA LYS A 398 -7.58 1.39 -18.37
C LYS A 398 -7.86 2.74 -17.72
N ALA A 399 -6.96 3.68 -17.90
CA ALA A 399 -7.07 5.05 -17.39
C ALA A 399 -7.25 6.05 -18.55
N THR A 400 -7.89 7.18 -18.28
CA THR A 400 -7.85 8.33 -19.19
C THR A 400 -6.44 8.92 -19.23
N PRO A 401 -6.03 9.64 -20.29
CA PRO A 401 -4.74 10.33 -20.32
C PRO A 401 -4.56 11.32 -19.16
N ALA A 402 -5.61 12.02 -18.76
CA ALA A 402 -5.59 12.94 -17.62
C ALA A 402 -5.34 12.19 -16.28
N GLN A 403 -6.01 11.05 -16.07
CA GLN A 403 -5.77 10.22 -14.88
C GLN A 403 -4.35 9.67 -14.89
N ALA A 404 -3.85 9.19 -16.02
CA ALA A 404 -2.47 8.71 -16.14
C ALA A 404 -1.45 9.81 -15.82
N LYS A 405 -1.67 11.04 -16.31
CA LYS A 405 -0.85 12.21 -15.98
C LYS A 405 -0.89 12.55 -14.49
N LYS A 406 -2.08 12.58 -13.89
CA LYS A 406 -2.24 12.82 -12.46
C LYS A 406 -1.46 11.77 -11.66
N GLY A 407 -1.59 10.48 -11.99
CA GLY A 407 -0.86 9.39 -11.34
C GLY A 407 0.66 9.62 -11.39
N VAL A 408 1.24 9.87 -12.56
CA VAL A 408 2.69 10.13 -12.70
C VAL A 408 3.15 11.34 -11.86
N LEU A 409 2.29 12.33 -11.63
CA LEU A 409 2.65 13.53 -10.88
C LEU A 409 2.59 13.34 -9.35
N THR A 410 1.68 12.49 -8.85
CA THR A 410 1.31 12.48 -7.43
C THR A 410 1.31 11.11 -6.76
N ASP A 411 1.32 10.01 -7.53
CA ASP A 411 1.26 8.64 -7.01
C ASP A 411 2.68 8.08 -6.80
N GLU A 412 2.89 7.42 -5.68
CA GLU A 412 4.13 6.70 -5.38
C GLU A 412 4.24 5.37 -6.13
N HIS A 413 3.11 4.87 -6.68
CA HIS A 413 3.10 3.71 -7.54
C HIS A 413 3.40 4.09 -9.00
N SER A 414 4.19 3.27 -9.68
CA SER A 414 4.30 3.35 -11.13
C SER A 414 2.96 3.01 -11.79
N PRO A 415 2.65 3.59 -12.97
CA PRO A 415 1.45 3.21 -13.72
C PRO A 415 1.36 1.68 -13.91
N PRO A 416 0.16 1.06 -13.87
CA PRO A 416 0.00 -0.41 -13.90
C PRO A 416 0.76 -1.12 -15.02
N LYS A 417 0.81 -0.50 -16.22
CA LYS A 417 1.64 -0.99 -17.33
C LYS A 417 3.11 -1.16 -16.93
N TRP A 418 3.64 -0.26 -16.12
CA TRP A 418 5.05 -0.24 -15.74
C TRP A 418 5.32 -1.01 -14.45
N ARG A 419 4.32 -1.19 -13.59
CA ARG A 419 4.39 -2.19 -12.52
C ARG A 419 4.61 -3.58 -13.10
N VAL A 420 3.90 -3.93 -14.18
CA VAL A 420 4.09 -5.21 -14.89
C VAL A 420 5.38 -5.21 -15.69
N ASN A 421 5.48 -4.37 -16.73
CA ASN A 421 6.59 -4.46 -17.70
C ASN A 421 7.93 -4.08 -17.08
N GLY A 422 7.94 -3.18 -16.10
CA GLY A 422 9.16 -2.80 -15.36
C GLY A 422 9.70 -3.94 -14.52
N ALA A 423 8.84 -4.68 -13.82
CA ALA A 423 9.26 -5.82 -13.00
C ALA A 423 9.64 -7.05 -13.86
N ILE A 424 8.80 -7.45 -14.82
CA ILE A 424 9.06 -8.65 -15.61
C ILE A 424 10.27 -8.54 -16.52
N GLN A 425 10.64 -7.35 -17.04
CA GLN A 425 11.85 -7.20 -17.86
C GLN A 425 13.14 -7.40 -17.04
N ASN A 426 13.09 -7.22 -15.72
CA ASN A 426 14.20 -7.51 -14.82
C ASN A 426 14.28 -9.01 -14.44
N SER A 427 13.17 -9.76 -14.63
CA SER A 427 13.12 -11.19 -14.31
C SER A 427 13.89 -12.03 -15.35
N VAL A 428 14.92 -12.73 -14.89
CA VAL A 428 15.63 -13.74 -15.69
C VAL A 428 14.72 -14.93 -15.97
N ASP A 429 13.90 -15.31 -14.98
CA ASP A 429 12.96 -16.42 -15.10
C ASP A 429 11.92 -16.17 -16.19
N PHE A 430 11.33 -14.95 -16.21
CA PHE A 430 10.42 -14.55 -17.30
C PHE A 430 11.09 -14.69 -18.69
N ALA A 431 12.31 -14.15 -18.83
CA ALA A 431 13.02 -14.20 -20.10
C ALA A 431 13.27 -15.64 -20.56
N ASN A 432 13.60 -16.54 -19.63
CA ASN A 432 13.82 -17.96 -19.92
C ASN A 432 12.50 -18.68 -20.30
N VAL A 433 11.44 -18.46 -19.52
CA VAL A 433 10.13 -19.11 -19.72
C VAL A 433 9.51 -18.72 -21.08
N PHE A 434 9.62 -17.44 -21.46
CA PHE A 434 9.11 -16.95 -22.75
C PHE A 434 10.15 -16.96 -23.88
N LYS A 435 11.37 -17.46 -23.60
CA LYS A 435 12.48 -17.54 -24.57
C LYS A 435 12.78 -16.20 -25.25
N CYS A 436 12.76 -15.13 -24.45
CA CYS A 436 13.00 -13.78 -24.97
C CYS A 436 14.47 -13.64 -25.40
N PRO A 437 14.75 -13.20 -26.65
CA PRO A 437 16.12 -12.97 -27.08
C PRO A 437 16.84 -11.94 -26.21
N ALA A 438 18.10 -12.19 -25.88
CA ALA A 438 18.94 -11.24 -25.14
C ALA A 438 19.01 -9.88 -25.90
N GLY A 439 18.87 -8.77 -25.18
CA GLY A 439 18.82 -7.42 -25.74
C GLY A 439 17.45 -7.00 -26.30
N SER A 440 16.43 -7.88 -26.31
CA SER A 440 15.06 -7.49 -26.62
C SER A 440 14.48 -6.60 -25.51
N PRO A 441 13.42 -5.80 -25.77
CA PRO A 441 12.83 -4.91 -24.77
C PRO A 441 12.44 -5.60 -23.46
N MET A 442 11.99 -6.85 -23.52
CA MET A 442 11.58 -7.63 -22.35
C MET A 442 12.69 -8.53 -21.79
N ASN A 443 13.91 -8.49 -22.37
CA ASN A 443 15.10 -9.14 -21.88
C ASN A 443 16.34 -8.25 -22.12
N PRO A 444 16.38 -7.05 -21.47
CA PRO A 444 17.51 -6.14 -21.61
C PRO A 444 18.79 -6.78 -21.09
N VAL A 445 19.94 -6.38 -21.67
CA VAL A 445 21.27 -6.87 -21.26
C VAL A 445 21.57 -6.53 -19.78
N HIS A 446 21.19 -5.32 -19.37
CA HIS A 446 21.31 -4.86 -17.99
C HIS A 446 19.97 -4.91 -17.29
N LYS A 447 19.87 -5.71 -16.26
CA LYS A 447 18.70 -5.86 -15.40
C LYS A 447 18.98 -5.21 -14.04
N CYS A 448 17.99 -4.49 -13.51
CA CYS A 448 18.07 -4.00 -12.14
C CYS A 448 17.69 -5.14 -11.20
N GLU A 449 18.53 -5.40 -10.22
CA GLU A 449 18.35 -6.46 -9.22
C GLU A 449 18.79 -5.98 -7.86
N LEU A 450 17.94 -6.22 -6.84
CA LEU A 450 18.23 -5.88 -5.45
C LEU A 450 17.96 -7.10 -4.54
N TRP A 451 16.71 -7.59 -4.51
CA TRP A 451 16.24 -8.72 -3.69
C TRP A 451 16.06 -10.01 -4.50
#